data_d69cd495ec4d5ff0ff3867ab522f76e4
#
_entry.id   d69cd495ec4d5ff0ff3867ab522f76e4
#
_cell.length_a   1.000
_cell.length_b   1.000
_cell.length_c   1.000
_cell.angle_alpha   90.00
_cell.angle_beta   90.00
_cell.angle_gamma   90.00
#
_symmetry.space_group_name_H-M   'P 1'
#
loop_
_entity.id
_entity.type
_entity.pdbx_description
1 polymer ?
#
loop_
_entity_poly.entity_id
_entity_poly.type
_entity_poly.pdbx_seq_one_letter_code
_entity_poly.pdbx_strand_id
1 'polypeptide(L)'
;IMRRYSFQSVVFDLDGVITKTATVHAHAWKKAFDEYLQLREKRDGEPFREFTYQTDYLKFVDGKPRYQGVKNFLESRNIDIPFGDPSDPPEKETICGIGNKKNHMFNKLLQEEGAEVFDSTVKLIKNLKKQGIKIGVASSSKNCQPILKSVNLEHLFETRVDGVISAELNLKGKPEGDIFVTAARNLGTLPPNSVV
;
A
#
# COMPACT_ATOMS: atom_id res chain seq x y z
N ILE A 1 -1.52 13.86 -36.15
CA ILE A 1 -0.89 14.27 -34.89
C ILE A 1 0.06 13.15 -34.51
N MET A 2 1.37 13.39 -34.61
CA MET A 2 2.37 12.43 -34.15
C MET A 2 2.15 12.17 -32.65
N ARG A 3 1.94 10.89 -32.24
CA ARG A 3 1.94 10.52 -30.82
C ARG A 3 3.33 10.80 -30.27
N ARG A 4 3.40 11.64 -29.25
CA ARG A 4 4.65 12.02 -28.57
C ARG A 4 5.25 10.86 -27.74
N TYR A 5 4.44 9.83 -27.46
CA TYR A 5 4.83 8.68 -26.65
C TYR A 5 4.56 7.37 -27.40
N SER A 6 5.43 6.37 -27.18
CA SER A 6 5.29 5.02 -27.71
C SER A 6 4.28 4.15 -26.92
N PHE A 7 3.86 4.60 -25.73
CA PHE A 7 2.91 3.91 -24.87
C PHE A 7 1.51 4.55 -24.93
N GLN A 8 0.51 3.78 -24.49
CA GLN A 8 -0.91 4.16 -24.54
C GLN A 8 -1.51 4.41 -23.16
N SER A 9 -0.91 3.86 -22.11
CA SER A 9 -1.35 4.03 -20.74
C SER A 9 -0.17 4.11 -19.77
N VAL A 10 -0.46 4.71 -18.62
CA VAL A 10 0.45 4.73 -17.47
C VAL A 10 -0.33 4.30 -16.23
N VAL A 11 0.23 3.37 -15.46
CA VAL A 11 -0.31 2.95 -14.18
C VAL A 11 0.61 3.43 -13.09
N PHE A 12 0.12 4.31 -12.23
CA PHE A 12 0.88 4.87 -11.11
C PHE A 12 0.69 4.04 -9.85
N ASP A 13 1.73 3.88 -9.06
CA ASP A 13 1.58 3.52 -7.65
C ASP A 13 1.03 4.72 -6.85
N LEU A 14 0.50 4.47 -5.67
CA LEU A 14 -0.06 5.53 -4.83
C LEU A 14 0.97 6.05 -3.82
N ASP A 15 1.38 5.18 -2.89
CA ASP A 15 2.15 5.56 -1.72
C ASP A 15 3.62 5.84 -2.08
N GLY A 16 4.07 7.06 -1.84
CA GLY A 16 5.41 7.50 -2.22
C GLY A 16 5.55 7.93 -3.70
N VAL A 17 4.48 7.85 -4.51
CA VAL A 17 4.47 8.25 -5.93
C VAL A 17 3.46 9.36 -6.20
N ILE A 18 2.18 9.14 -5.91
CA ILE A 18 1.13 10.17 -6.02
C ILE A 18 1.02 10.93 -4.70
N THR A 19 1.02 10.20 -3.59
CA THR A 19 0.87 10.74 -2.23
C THR A 19 2.10 10.48 -1.38
N LYS A 20 2.35 11.36 -0.41
CA LYS A 20 3.44 11.24 0.58
C LYS A 20 3.06 10.31 1.74
N THR A 21 2.14 9.40 1.53
CA THR A 21 1.60 8.51 2.56
C THR A 21 2.53 7.34 2.94
N ALA A 22 3.62 7.10 2.21
CA ALA A 22 4.60 6.08 2.57
C ALA A 22 5.19 6.30 3.97
N THR A 23 5.46 7.55 4.36
CA THR A 23 5.93 7.89 5.71
C THR A 23 4.88 7.63 6.78
N VAL A 24 3.61 7.94 6.50
CA VAL A 24 2.48 7.64 7.40
C VAL A 24 2.33 6.13 7.59
N HIS A 25 2.47 5.35 6.50
CA HIS A 25 2.50 3.90 6.57
C HIS A 25 3.64 3.39 7.45
N ALA A 26 4.86 3.90 7.26
CA ALA A 26 6.03 3.50 8.04
C ALA A 26 5.86 3.81 9.55
N HIS A 27 5.34 4.98 9.90
CA HIS A 27 5.04 5.35 11.29
C HIS A 27 3.98 4.44 11.92
N ALA A 28 2.90 4.15 11.19
CA ALA A 28 1.85 3.26 11.68
C ALA A 28 2.37 1.82 11.91
N TRP A 29 3.22 1.31 11.02
CA TRP A 29 3.86 0.01 11.18
C TRP A 29 4.79 -0.03 12.37
N LYS A 30 5.68 0.99 12.51
CA LYS A 30 6.58 1.08 13.65
C LYS A 30 5.81 1.04 14.97
N LYS A 31 4.78 1.87 15.08
CA LYS A 31 3.97 1.94 16.30
C LYS A 31 3.29 0.61 16.60
N ALA A 32 2.66 -0.02 15.60
CA ALA A 32 1.96 -1.28 15.81
C ALA A 32 2.90 -2.42 16.20
N PHE A 33 4.05 -2.53 15.56
CA PHE A 33 5.02 -3.58 15.86
C PHE A 33 5.76 -3.34 17.17
N ASP A 34 6.19 -2.12 17.45
CA ASP A 34 6.88 -1.81 18.71
C ASP A 34 5.97 -2.06 19.92
N GLU A 35 4.69 -1.67 19.86
CA GLU A 35 3.74 -1.98 20.92
C GLU A 35 3.55 -3.50 21.12
N TYR A 36 3.48 -4.26 20.04
CA TYR A 36 3.37 -5.71 20.11
C TYR A 36 4.63 -6.36 20.68
N LEU A 37 5.81 -5.94 20.23
CA LEU A 37 7.09 -6.47 20.73
C LEU A 37 7.33 -6.13 22.21
N GLN A 38 6.96 -4.92 22.64
CA GLN A 38 7.01 -4.53 24.07
C GLN A 38 6.04 -5.34 24.92
N LEU A 39 4.87 -5.69 24.38
CA LEU A 39 3.94 -6.58 25.07
C LEU A 39 4.56 -7.96 25.28
N ARG A 40 5.22 -8.52 24.26
CA ARG A 40 5.92 -9.80 24.34
C ARG A 40 7.07 -9.77 25.35
N GLU A 41 7.86 -8.69 25.36
CA GLU A 41 8.93 -8.51 26.36
C GLU A 41 8.38 -8.61 27.79
N LYS A 42 7.30 -7.89 28.07
CA LYS A 42 6.67 -7.88 29.41
C LYS A 42 6.04 -9.21 29.78
N ARG A 43 5.42 -9.90 28.83
CA ARG A 43 4.65 -11.14 29.05
C ARG A 43 5.56 -12.37 29.05
N ASP A 44 6.44 -12.45 28.05
CA ASP A 44 7.18 -13.66 27.71
C ASP A 44 8.68 -13.56 28.10
N GLY A 45 9.15 -12.36 28.47
CA GLY A 45 10.56 -12.11 28.80
C GLY A 45 11.48 -12.05 27.58
N GLU A 46 10.91 -11.96 26.37
CA GLU A 46 11.70 -11.82 25.14
C GLU A 46 12.28 -10.41 25.03
N PRO A 47 13.59 -10.26 24.72
CA PRO A 47 14.20 -8.94 24.64
C PRO A 47 13.53 -8.07 23.57
N PHE A 48 13.09 -6.86 23.93
CA PHE A 48 12.58 -5.89 22.98
C PHE A 48 13.65 -5.47 21.98
N ARG A 49 13.33 -5.58 20.71
CA ARG A 49 14.13 -5.08 19.60
C ARG A 49 13.24 -4.32 18.64
N GLU A 50 13.37 -2.99 18.65
CA GLU A 50 12.50 -2.09 17.90
C GLU A 50 12.39 -2.43 16.40
N PHE A 51 11.26 -2.05 15.83
CA PHE A 51 11.05 -2.05 14.37
C PHE A 51 11.73 -0.84 13.76
N THR A 52 12.56 -1.03 12.75
CA THR A 52 13.31 0.04 12.09
C THR A 52 12.93 0.21 10.64
N TYR A 53 13.07 1.44 10.14
CA TYR A 53 12.76 1.74 8.75
C TYR A 53 13.68 0.99 7.77
N GLN A 54 14.98 1.07 7.98
CA GLN A 54 15.98 0.56 7.04
C GLN A 54 16.02 -0.97 6.98
N THR A 55 15.96 -1.63 8.12
CA THR A 55 16.17 -3.09 8.18
C THR A 55 14.86 -3.87 8.16
N ASP A 56 13.75 -3.27 8.63
CA ASP A 56 12.49 -4.00 8.76
C ASP A 56 11.42 -3.51 7.76
N TYR A 57 11.14 -2.19 7.74
CA TYR A 57 10.10 -1.66 6.87
C TYR A 57 10.39 -1.93 5.39
N LEU A 58 11.52 -1.45 4.89
CA LEU A 58 11.88 -1.59 3.48
C LEU A 58 12.01 -3.06 3.04
N LYS A 59 12.44 -3.93 3.94
CA LYS A 59 12.73 -5.32 3.61
C LYS A 59 11.50 -6.22 3.66
N PHE A 60 10.64 -6.04 4.65
CA PHE A 60 9.58 -7.00 4.95
C PHE A 60 8.16 -6.50 4.68
N VAL A 61 7.96 -5.18 4.67
CA VAL A 61 6.62 -4.58 4.75
C VAL A 61 6.31 -3.66 3.58
N ASP A 62 7.29 -2.87 3.12
CA ASP A 62 7.08 -1.88 2.08
C ASP A 62 6.50 -2.49 0.80
N GLY A 63 5.45 -1.87 0.26
CA GLY A 63 4.77 -2.32 -0.94
C GLY A 63 4.00 -3.66 -0.82
N LYS A 64 4.03 -4.33 0.33
CA LYS A 64 3.33 -5.61 0.54
C LYS A 64 1.86 -5.42 0.92
N PRO A 65 0.99 -6.39 0.59
CA PRO A 65 -0.34 -6.48 1.19
C PRO A 65 -0.23 -6.55 2.71
N ARG A 66 -1.17 -5.91 3.42
CA ARG A 66 -1.13 -5.71 4.87
C ARG A 66 -0.75 -6.96 5.66
N TYR A 67 -1.48 -8.05 5.51
CA TYR A 67 -1.27 -9.27 6.29
C TYR A 67 0.01 -10.00 5.88
N GLN A 68 0.40 -9.89 4.62
CA GLN A 68 1.69 -10.43 4.17
C GLN A 68 2.86 -9.67 4.80
N GLY A 69 2.75 -8.34 4.94
CA GLY A 69 3.75 -7.53 5.64
C GLY A 69 3.89 -7.93 7.10
N VAL A 70 2.78 -8.14 7.82
CA VAL A 70 2.82 -8.65 9.21
C VAL A 70 3.52 -10.00 9.27
N LYS A 71 3.09 -10.95 8.43
CA LYS A 71 3.67 -12.29 8.39
C LYS A 71 5.17 -12.26 8.14
N ASN A 72 5.61 -11.57 7.09
CA ASN A 72 7.02 -11.49 6.72
C ASN A 72 7.89 -10.92 7.86
N PHE A 73 7.41 -9.85 8.52
CA PHE A 73 8.14 -9.25 9.63
C PHE A 73 8.23 -10.18 10.83
N LEU A 74 7.13 -10.79 11.24
CA LEU A 74 7.11 -11.70 12.39
C LEU A 74 7.98 -12.94 12.15
N GLU A 75 7.91 -13.53 10.95
CA GLU A 75 8.79 -14.62 10.54
C GLU A 75 10.28 -14.23 10.63
N SER A 76 10.64 -13.00 10.25
CA SER A 76 12.01 -12.50 10.37
C SER A 76 12.51 -12.39 11.81
N ARG A 77 11.58 -12.37 12.77
CA ARG A 77 11.85 -12.34 14.21
C ARG A 77 11.67 -13.71 14.88
N ASN A 78 11.41 -14.77 14.11
CA ASN A 78 11.05 -16.12 14.58
C ASN A 78 9.82 -16.13 15.49
N ILE A 79 8.86 -15.25 15.19
CA ILE A 79 7.58 -15.17 15.90
C ILE A 79 6.52 -15.83 15.02
N ASP A 80 5.93 -16.92 15.55
CA ASP A 80 4.85 -17.66 14.91
C ASP A 80 3.55 -17.45 15.71
N ILE A 81 2.54 -16.91 15.02
CA ILE A 81 1.19 -16.69 15.56
C ILE A 81 0.16 -17.07 14.50
N PRO A 82 -1.08 -17.41 14.91
CA PRO A 82 -2.14 -17.74 13.97
C PRO A 82 -2.39 -16.62 12.95
N PHE A 83 -2.72 -17.00 11.71
CA PHE A 83 -3.11 -16.02 10.69
C PHE A 83 -4.34 -15.21 11.11
N GLY A 84 -5.33 -15.88 11.70
CA GLY A 84 -6.59 -15.28 12.14
C GLY A 84 -7.56 -15.03 10.99
N ASP A 85 -8.54 -14.16 11.26
CA ASP A 85 -9.58 -13.75 10.33
C ASP A 85 -9.46 -12.25 10.02
N PRO A 86 -9.73 -11.80 8.80
CA PRO A 86 -9.72 -10.35 8.45
C PRO A 86 -10.64 -9.48 9.32
N SER A 87 -11.64 -10.08 10.00
CA SER A 87 -12.52 -9.41 10.96
C SER A 87 -11.99 -9.41 12.40
N ASP A 88 -10.83 -9.99 12.66
CA ASP A 88 -10.25 -10.03 14.01
C ASP A 88 -10.07 -8.61 14.59
N PRO A 89 -10.43 -8.39 15.86
CA PRO A 89 -10.22 -7.11 16.50
C PRO A 89 -8.71 -6.80 16.65
N PRO A 90 -8.35 -5.53 16.74
CA PRO A 90 -6.94 -5.08 16.81
C PRO A 90 -6.14 -5.64 18.00
N GLU A 91 -6.81 -6.07 19.05
CA GLU A 91 -6.22 -6.61 20.28
C GLU A 91 -5.92 -8.11 20.18
N LYS A 92 -6.47 -8.79 19.18
CA LYS A 92 -6.27 -10.23 19.01
C LYS A 92 -4.87 -10.52 18.48
N GLU A 93 -4.18 -11.44 19.12
CA GLU A 93 -2.82 -11.86 18.74
C GLU A 93 -2.85 -12.80 17.53
N THR A 94 -3.16 -12.23 16.38
CA THR A 94 -3.13 -12.88 15.07
C THR A 94 -2.49 -11.94 14.04
N ILE A 95 -2.04 -12.48 12.93
CA ILE A 95 -1.54 -11.67 11.81
C ILE A 95 -2.59 -10.65 11.38
N CYS A 96 -3.85 -11.07 11.28
CA CYS A 96 -4.95 -10.18 10.92
C CYS A 96 -5.21 -9.11 11.99
N GLY A 97 -5.21 -9.48 13.27
CA GLY A 97 -5.41 -8.53 14.38
C GLY A 97 -4.33 -7.44 14.40
N ILE A 98 -3.05 -7.83 14.33
CA ILE A 98 -1.93 -6.87 14.28
C ILE A 98 -2.02 -5.97 13.03
N GLY A 99 -2.36 -6.54 11.88
CA GLY A 99 -2.58 -5.77 10.66
C GLY A 99 -3.74 -4.77 10.79
N ASN A 100 -4.82 -5.16 11.47
CA ASN A 100 -5.96 -4.29 11.74
C ASN A 100 -5.61 -3.19 12.76
N LYS A 101 -4.80 -3.49 13.78
CA LYS A 101 -4.25 -2.49 14.70
C LYS A 101 -3.44 -1.43 13.96
N LYS A 102 -2.52 -1.86 13.09
CA LYS A 102 -1.78 -0.94 12.23
C LYS A 102 -2.70 -0.05 11.40
N ASN A 103 -3.78 -0.63 10.85
CA ASN A 103 -4.72 0.14 10.04
C ASN A 103 -5.45 1.22 10.84
N HIS A 104 -5.86 0.92 12.06
CA HIS A 104 -6.44 1.92 12.97
C HIS A 104 -5.45 3.07 13.25
N MET A 105 -4.18 2.75 13.50
CA MET A 105 -3.13 3.75 13.71
C MET A 105 -2.89 4.59 12.46
N PHE A 106 -2.86 3.95 11.29
CA PHE A 106 -2.72 4.65 10.01
C PHE A 106 -3.85 5.64 9.77
N ASN A 107 -5.10 5.20 9.96
CA ASN A 107 -6.26 6.07 9.77
C ASN A 107 -6.25 7.25 10.74
N LYS A 108 -5.85 7.01 11.99
CA LYS A 108 -5.71 8.09 12.99
C LYS A 108 -4.66 9.12 12.56
N LEU A 109 -3.46 8.67 12.17
CA LEU A 109 -2.40 9.55 11.68
C LEU A 109 -2.85 10.33 10.44
N LEU A 110 -3.53 9.67 9.52
CA LEU A 110 -4.04 10.30 8.31
C LEU A 110 -5.09 11.37 8.61
N GLN A 111 -5.94 11.17 9.62
CA GLN A 111 -6.91 12.17 10.09
C GLN A 111 -6.24 13.37 10.77
N GLU A 112 -5.17 13.13 11.52
CA GLU A 112 -4.44 14.18 12.26
C GLU A 112 -3.55 15.02 11.33
N GLU A 113 -2.86 14.39 10.40
CA GLU A 113 -1.84 15.01 9.54
C GLU A 113 -2.35 15.33 8.13
N GLY A 114 -3.43 14.68 7.68
CA GLY A 114 -3.90 14.72 6.29
C GLY A 114 -3.04 13.88 5.35
N ALA A 115 -3.45 13.84 4.07
CA ALA A 115 -2.66 13.27 3.00
C ALA A 115 -2.09 14.39 2.13
N GLU A 116 -0.77 14.39 1.96
CA GLU A 116 -0.10 15.28 1.02
C GLU A 116 0.14 14.60 -0.31
N VAL A 117 0.19 15.37 -1.38
CA VAL A 117 0.47 14.88 -2.73
C VAL A 117 1.83 15.38 -3.24
N PHE A 118 2.39 14.66 -4.21
CA PHE A 118 3.50 15.15 -5.01
C PHE A 118 2.94 15.98 -6.17
N ASP A 119 3.00 17.30 -6.09
CA ASP A 119 2.48 18.21 -7.12
C ASP A 119 3.07 17.95 -8.51
N SER A 120 4.33 17.53 -8.57
CA SER A 120 5.00 17.16 -9.83
C SER A 120 4.33 15.95 -10.47
N THR A 121 3.97 14.93 -9.69
CA THR A 121 3.26 13.74 -10.18
C THR A 121 1.86 14.10 -10.65
N VAL A 122 1.13 14.92 -9.90
CA VAL A 122 -0.21 15.38 -10.30
C VAL A 122 -0.15 16.19 -11.62
N LYS A 123 0.84 17.06 -11.77
CA LYS A 123 1.07 17.79 -13.04
C LYS A 123 1.38 16.85 -14.19
N LEU A 124 2.20 15.82 -13.97
CA LEU A 124 2.52 14.81 -14.98
C LEU A 124 1.25 14.05 -15.40
N ILE A 125 0.45 13.57 -14.46
CA ILE A 125 -0.82 12.86 -14.73
C ILE A 125 -1.74 13.72 -15.61
N LYS A 126 -1.96 14.98 -15.21
CA LYS A 126 -2.80 15.91 -15.97
C LYS A 126 -2.27 16.16 -17.39
N ASN A 127 -0.96 16.23 -17.54
CA ASN A 127 -0.31 16.41 -18.85
C ASN A 127 -0.48 15.18 -19.75
N LEU A 128 -0.28 13.99 -19.22
CA LEU A 128 -0.46 12.73 -19.94
C LEU A 128 -1.92 12.58 -20.43
N LYS A 129 -2.89 12.88 -19.55
CA LYS A 129 -4.32 12.85 -19.92
C LYS A 129 -4.64 13.82 -21.07
N LYS A 130 -4.09 15.05 -21.06
CA LYS A 130 -4.26 16.01 -22.16
C LYS A 130 -3.72 15.49 -23.50
N GLN A 131 -2.78 14.55 -23.46
CA GLN A 131 -2.21 13.93 -24.66
C GLN A 131 -2.90 12.60 -25.05
N GLY A 132 -4.03 12.28 -24.40
CA GLY A 132 -4.82 11.09 -24.70
C GLY A 132 -4.24 9.80 -24.12
N ILE A 133 -3.30 9.88 -23.18
CA ILE A 133 -2.78 8.71 -22.45
C ILE A 133 -3.76 8.34 -21.36
N LYS A 134 -4.12 7.06 -21.29
CA LYS A 134 -5.00 6.50 -20.26
C LYS A 134 -4.25 6.35 -18.94
N ILE A 135 -4.88 6.69 -17.83
CA ILE A 135 -4.23 6.72 -16.52
C ILE A 135 -4.94 5.79 -15.55
N GLY A 136 -4.17 4.89 -14.96
CA GLY A 136 -4.61 4.03 -13.86
C GLY A 136 -3.80 4.23 -12.59
N VAL A 137 -4.33 3.73 -11.48
CA VAL A 137 -3.61 3.61 -10.22
C VAL A 137 -3.63 2.16 -9.73
N ALA A 138 -2.50 1.67 -9.24
CA ALA A 138 -2.36 0.36 -8.63
C ALA A 138 -1.62 0.47 -7.30
N SER A 139 -2.20 -0.06 -6.23
CA SER A 139 -1.65 -0.01 -4.88
C SER A 139 -1.93 -1.29 -4.12
N SER A 140 -1.01 -1.73 -3.27
CA SER A 140 -1.26 -2.83 -2.33
C SER A 140 -2.15 -2.41 -1.14
N SER A 141 -2.39 -1.11 -0.97
CA SER A 141 -3.16 -0.57 0.15
C SER A 141 -4.67 -0.73 -0.06
N LYS A 142 -5.37 -1.21 0.96
CA LYS A 142 -6.85 -1.17 1.01
C LYS A 142 -7.40 0.24 1.24
N ASN A 143 -6.55 1.20 1.56
CA ASN A 143 -6.93 2.60 1.81
C ASN A 143 -6.75 3.49 0.56
N CYS A 144 -6.45 2.94 -0.60
CA CYS A 144 -6.19 3.70 -1.83
C CYS A 144 -7.35 4.64 -2.18
N GLN A 145 -8.58 4.12 -2.26
CA GLN A 145 -9.73 4.94 -2.62
C GLN A 145 -10.03 6.06 -1.62
N PRO A 146 -10.11 5.81 -0.29
CA PRO A 146 -10.27 6.87 0.70
C PRO A 146 -9.20 7.96 0.61
N ILE A 147 -7.94 7.58 0.40
CA ILE A 147 -6.83 8.54 0.25
C ILE A 147 -7.04 9.40 -1.00
N LEU A 148 -7.31 8.80 -2.16
CA LEU A 148 -7.55 9.55 -3.41
C LEU A 148 -8.73 10.51 -3.29
N LYS A 149 -9.80 10.10 -2.60
CA LYS A 149 -10.95 10.96 -2.32
C LYS A 149 -10.58 12.15 -1.42
N SER A 150 -9.82 11.90 -0.35
CA SER A 150 -9.43 12.95 0.61
C SER A 150 -8.60 14.07 -0.03
N VAL A 151 -7.80 13.74 -1.06
CA VAL A 151 -6.99 14.69 -1.83
C VAL A 151 -7.64 15.12 -3.15
N ASN A 152 -8.91 14.73 -3.38
CA ASN A 152 -9.70 15.07 -4.58
C ASN A 152 -9.01 14.70 -5.91
N LEU A 153 -8.36 13.53 -5.97
CA LEU A 153 -7.66 13.05 -7.16
C LEU A 153 -8.31 11.82 -7.81
N GLU A 154 -9.33 11.20 -7.21
CA GLU A 154 -9.96 9.97 -7.72
C GLU A 154 -10.40 10.12 -9.19
N HIS A 155 -10.94 11.28 -9.56
CA HIS A 155 -11.44 11.58 -10.90
C HIS A 155 -10.36 11.60 -12.01
N LEU A 156 -9.08 11.59 -11.64
CA LEU A 156 -7.99 11.56 -12.60
C LEU A 156 -7.73 10.16 -13.18
N PHE A 157 -8.19 9.12 -12.50
CA PHE A 157 -7.90 7.73 -12.84
C PHE A 157 -9.09 7.04 -13.48
N GLU A 158 -8.86 6.38 -14.61
CA GLU A 158 -9.87 5.61 -15.34
C GLU A 158 -10.04 4.20 -14.74
N THR A 159 -9.03 3.72 -14.04
CA THR A 159 -9.08 2.45 -13.28
C THR A 159 -8.29 2.56 -11.98
N ARG A 160 -8.74 1.82 -10.98
CA ARG A 160 -8.05 1.57 -9.72
C ARG A 160 -7.99 0.07 -9.48
N VAL A 161 -6.79 -0.44 -9.21
CA VAL A 161 -6.57 -1.82 -8.72
C VAL A 161 -5.83 -1.69 -7.39
N ASP A 162 -6.58 -1.77 -6.31
CA ASP A 162 -6.06 -1.59 -4.95
C ASP A 162 -6.12 -2.88 -4.14
N GLY A 163 -5.77 -2.81 -2.84
CA GLY A 163 -5.76 -3.97 -1.97
C GLY A 163 -7.14 -4.61 -1.75
N VAL A 164 -8.24 -3.89 -2.00
CA VAL A 164 -9.60 -4.44 -1.97
C VAL A 164 -9.84 -5.26 -3.23
N ILE A 165 -9.67 -4.66 -4.40
CA ILE A 165 -9.83 -5.32 -5.70
C ILE A 165 -8.86 -6.50 -5.84
N SER A 166 -7.63 -6.32 -5.38
CA SER A 166 -6.61 -7.39 -5.40
C SER A 166 -7.05 -8.61 -4.59
N ALA A 167 -7.67 -8.41 -3.43
CA ALA A 167 -8.20 -9.51 -2.61
C ALA A 167 -9.41 -10.19 -3.27
N GLU A 168 -10.33 -9.43 -3.85
CA GLU A 168 -11.50 -9.95 -4.57
C GLU A 168 -11.11 -10.80 -5.76
N LEU A 169 -10.06 -10.40 -6.49
CA LEU A 169 -9.57 -11.08 -7.69
C LEU A 169 -8.48 -12.11 -7.41
N ASN A 170 -8.10 -12.33 -6.15
CA ASN A 170 -7.00 -13.22 -5.73
C ASN A 170 -5.68 -12.92 -6.46
N LEU A 171 -5.35 -11.64 -6.63
CA LEU A 171 -4.10 -11.23 -7.28
C LEU A 171 -2.92 -11.41 -6.34
N LYS A 172 -1.77 -11.78 -6.88
CA LYS A 172 -0.52 -11.81 -6.12
C LYS A 172 -0.05 -10.39 -5.82
N GLY A 173 0.45 -10.20 -4.60
CA GLY A 173 1.03 -8.92 -4.18
C GLY A 173 2.41 -8.67 -4.77
N LYS A 174 2.88 -7.43 -4.70
CA LYS A 174 4.25 -7.06 -5.05
C LYS A 174 5.26 -7.98 -4.34
N PRO A 175 6.32 -8.46 -5.00
CA PRO A 175 6.90 -7.94 -6.25
C PRO A 175 6.23 -8.45 -7.55
N GLU A 176 5.20 -9.28 -7.48
CA GLU A 176 4.48 -9.72 -8.68
C GLU A 176 3.76 -8.55 -9.36
N GLY A 177 3.65 -8.63 -10.69
CA GLY A 177 3.10 -7.56 -11.52
C GLY A 177 1.57 -7.56 -11.65
N ASP A 178 0.87 -8.47 -10.98
CA ASP A 178 -0.56 -8.76 -11.19
C ASP A 178 -1.44 -7.50 -11.13
N ILE A 179 -1.25 -6.64 -10.12
CA ILE A 179 -2.06 -5.42 -9.96
C ILE A 179 -1.85 -4.44 -11.12
N PHE A 180 -0.64 -4.32 -11.63
CA PHE A 180 -0.30 -3.43 -12.74
C PHE A 180 -0.81 -3.97 -14.07
N VAL A 181 -0.64 -5.28 -14.32
CA VAL A 181 -1.18 -5.96 -15.50
C VAL A 181 -2.70 -5.87 -15.53
N THR A 182 -3.36 -6.08 -14.40
CA THR A 182 -4.82 -5.95 -14.30
C THR A 182 -5.26 -4.52 -14.58
N ALA A 183 -4.59 -3.51 -14.03
CA ALA A 183 -4.89 -2.11 -14.31
C ALA A 183 -4.69 -1.77 -15.80
N ALA A 184 -3.61 -2.21 -16.43
CA ALA A 184 -3.39 -2.03 -17.87
C ALA A 184 -4.51 -2.65 -18.72
N ARG A 185 -4.94 -3.87 -18.39
CA ARG A 185 -6.06 -4.54 -19.05
C ARG A 185 -7.37 -3.79 -18.88
N ASN A 186 -7.66 -3.29 -17.70
CA ASN A 186 -8.85 -2.47 -17.44
C ASN A 186 -8.86 -1.18 -18.27
N LEU A 187 -7.69 -0.64 -18.59
CA LEU A 187 -7.53 0.51 -19.50
C LEU A 187 -7.67 0.13 -20.98
N GLY A 188 -7.86 -1.17 -21.29
CA GLY A 188 -7.92 -1.68 -22.65
C GLY A 188 -6.57 -1.61 -23.36
N THR A 189 -5.46 -1.72 -22.61
CA THR A 189 -4.09 -1.70 -23.13
C THR A 189 -3.38 -3.00 -22.79
N LEU A 190 -2.41 -3.38 -23.62
CA LEU A 190 -1.56 -4.54 -23.34
C LEU A 190 -0.32 -4.08 -22.54
N PRO A 191 0.26 -4.94 -21.69
CA PRO A 191 1.47 -4.60 -20.92
C PRO A 191 2.60 -3.98 -21.73
N PRO A 192 2.95 -4.43 -22.94
CA PRO A 192 3.99 -3.79 -23.75
C PRO A 192 3.71 -2.33 -24.15
N ASN A 193 2.44 -1.92 -24.12
CA ASN A 193 1.99 -0.57 -24.44
C ASN A 193 1.66 0.26 -23.19
N SER A 194 2.06 -0.21 -22.03
CA SER A 194 1.80 0.40 -20.73
C SER A 194 3.11 0.68 -19.98
N VAL A 195 3.13 1.74 -19.21
CA VAL A 195 4.25 2.12 -18.33
C VAL A 195 3.77 2.07 -16.87
N VAL A 196 4.64 1.66 -15.99
CA VAL A 196 4.46 1.70 -14.52
C VAL A 196 5.45 2.69 -13.95
#